data_066e14f07140d036d94b4fbec46e1329
#
_entry.id   066e14f07140d036d94b4fbec46e1329
#
_cell.length_a   1.000
_cell.length_b   1.000
_cell.length_c   1.000
_cell.angle_alpha   90.00
_cell.angle_beta   90.00
_cell.angle_gamma   90.00
#
_symmetry.space_group_name_H-M   'P 1'
#
loop_
_entity.id
_entity.type
_entity.pdbx_description
1 polymer ?
#
loop_
_entity_poly.entity_id
_entity_poly.type
_entity_poly.pdbx_seq_one_letter_code
_entity_poly.pdbx_strand_id
1 'polypeptide(L)'
;MRSETCFDYSLYERFPTEKRPDSEVEELNRIWRAPKGWARLTAVNNNYVGFWYVVTAFGFFLAAGILALGMRVQLAAPMQDFLGVDTYNQFFTMHGTVMMFLFAVPMVDAIGIMLLPQMLAALDLPLPTLSAFAFWASFVGGTMFILSLFVGLVPVGGWFIYPPLTSLSFSPATHTDYWLLLIGYIELSAVARSI
;
A
#
# COMPACT_ATOMS: atom_id res chain seq x y z
N MET A 1 30.21 21.14 40.73
CA MET A 1 29.81 19.74 40.95
C MET A 1 28.41 19.57 40.39
N ARG A 2 28.25 19.07 39.18
CA ARG A 2 26.95 18.66 38.61
C ARG A 2 26.72 17.24 39.10
N SER A 3 25.65 17.02 39.86
CA SER A 3 25.19 15.70 40.21
C SER A 3 24.75 15.02 38.88
N GLU A 4 25.50 14.02 38.49
CA GLU A 4 25.07 13.07 37.49
C GLU A 4 23.74 12.48 37.98
N THR A 5 22.65 12.78 37.29
CA THR A 5 21.37 12.09 37.49
C THR A 5 21.61 10.65 37.02
N CYS A 6 21.98 9.81 37.97
CA CYS A 6 22.07 8.37 37.74
C CYS A 6 20.69 7.90 37.31
N PHE A 7 20.57 7.44 36.09
CA PHE A 7 19.32 6.89 35.57
C PHE A 7 18.93 5.71 36.46
N ASP A 8 17.83 5.82 37.16
CA ASP A 8 17.39 4.80 38.10
C ASP A 8 16.83 3.59 37.36
N TYR A 9 17.68 2.60 37.17
CA TYR A 9 17.31 1.34 36.53
C TYR A 9 16.33 0.49 37.36
N SER A 10 16.08 0.84 38.63
CA SER A 10 15.15 0.12 39.48
C SER A 10 13.70 0.23 38.98
N LEU A 11 13.41 1.21 38.13
CA LEU A 11 12.11 1.35 37.45
C LEU A 11 11.88 0.23 36.42
N TYR A 12 12.95 -0.37 35.86
CA TYR A 12 12.85 -1.47 34.92
C TYR A 12 12.71 -2.84 35.58
N GLU A 13 13.09 -2.95 36.87
CA GLU A 13 12.87 -4.17 37.66
C GLU A 13 11.40 -4.38 38.06
N ARG A 14 10.52 -3.40 37.80
CA ARG A 14 9.08 -3.48 38.09
C ARG A 14 8.24 -4.14 37.00
N PHE A 15 8.85 -4.79 36.02
CA PHE A 15 8.06 -5.69 35.21
C PHE A 15 7.61 -6.86 36.09
N PRO A 16 6.30 -7.10 36.22
CA PRO A 16 5.83 -8.18 37.05
C PRO A 16 6.45 -9.49 36.56
N THR A 17 7.34 -10.04 37.35
CA THR A 17 7.97 -11.36 37.13
C THR A 17 6.95 -12.47 37.35
N GLU A 18 5.80 -12.15 37.93
CA GLU A 18 4.71 -13.08 38.13
C GLU A 18 3.97 -13.31 36.81
N LYS A 19 3.75 -14.58 36.50
CA LYS A 19 2.93 -15.01 35.39
C LYS A 19 1.53 -14.39 35.54
N ARG A 20 1.04 -13.73 34.47
CA ARG A 20 -0.33 -13.19 34.50
C ARG A 20 -1.34 -14.28 34.82
N PRO A 21 -2.40 -13.96 35.58
CA PRO A 21 -3.49 -14.89 35.86
C PRO A 21 -4.04 -15.49 34.55
N ASP A 22 -4.31 -16.77 34.52
CA ASP A 22 -4.79 -17.46 33.32
C ASP A 22 -6.12 -16.86 32.83
N SER A 23 -6.93 -16.28 33.70
CA SER A 23 -8.16 -15.54 33.37
C SER A 23 -7.91 -14.28 32.53
N GLU A 24 -6.87 -13.51 32.82
CA GLU A 24 -6.47 -12.34 32.00
C GLU A 24 -5.92 -12.78 30.65
N VAL A 25 -5.16 -13.86 30.63
CA VAL A 25 -4.63 -14.41 29.37
C VAL A 25 -5.75 -14.93 28.48
N GLU A 26 -6.77 -15.58 29.06
CA GLU A 26 -7.95 -16.00 28.28
C GLU A 26 -8.75 -14.82 27.74
N GLU A 27 -8.93 -13.77 28.52
CA GLU A 27 -9.65 -12.57 28.10
C GLU A 27 -8.89 -11.81 27.00
N LEU A 28 -7.57 -11.65 27.13
CA LEU A 28 -6.71 -11.11 26.08
C LEU A 28 -6.82 -11.95 24.82
N ASN A 29 -6.71 -13.25 24.91
CA ASN A 29 -6.84 -14.16 23.77
C ASN A 29 -8.23 -14.10 23.13
N ARG A 30 -9.28 -13.84 23.89
CA ARG A 30 -10.65 -13.66 23.37
C ARG A 30 -10.78 -12.39 22.57
N ILE A 31 -10.24 -11.26 23.11
CA ILE A 31 -10.27 -9.94 22.46
C ILE A 31 -9.42 -9.94 21.19
N TRP A 32 -8.24 -10.58 21.25
CA TRP A 32 -7.29 -10.63 20.13
C TRP A 32 -7.51 -11.80 19.17
N ARG A 33 -8.54 -12.61 19.41
CA ARG A 33 -8.84 -13.75 18.55
C ARG A 33 -9.13 -13.26 17.14
N ALA A 34 -8.39 -13.86 16.17
CA ALA A 34 -8.62 -13.62 14.77
C ALA A 34 -10.09 -13.83 14.38
N PRO A 35 -10.76 -12.87 13.77
CA PRO A 35 -12.10 -13.08 13.25
C PRO A 35 -12.07 -14.20 12.21
N LYS A 36 -13.11 -15.04 12.20
CA LYS A 36 -13.21 -16.20 11.29
C LYS A 36 -14.03 -15.85 10.05
N GLY A 37 -13.68 -16.45 8.90
CA GLY A 37 -14.43 -16.29 7.66
C GLY A 37 -14.44 -14.86 7.13
N TRP A 38 -15.59 -14.39 6.65
CA TRP A 38 -15.77 -13.06 6.06
C TRP A 38 -15.51 -11.90 7.04
N ALA A 39 -15.64 -12.13 8.34
CA ALA A 39 -15.31 -11.13 9.35
C ALA A 39 -13.83 -10.72 9.35
N ARG A 40 -12.94 -11.47 8.69
CA ARG A 40 -11.53 -11.06 8.49
C ARG A 40 -11.41 -9.83 7.61
N LEU A 41 -12.32 -9.65 6.66
CA LEU A 41 -12.30 -8.51 5.74
C LEU A 41 -12.70 -7.20 6.44
N THR A 42 -13.42 -7.29 7.56
CA THR A 42 -13.83 -6.13 8.37
C THR A 42 -12.97 -5.97 9.63
N ALA A 43 -11.87 -6.73 9.73
CA ALA A 43 -10.96 -6.63 10.86
C ALA A 43 -10.25 -5.27 10.86
N VAL A 44 -10.23 -4.63 12.02
CA VAL A 44 -9.63 -3.28 12.23
C VAL A 44 -8.26 -3.37 12.88
N ASN A 45 -7.83 -4.56 13.30
CA ASN A 45 -6.55 -4.78 13.96
C ASN A 45 -5.38 -4.50 13.00
N ASN A 46 -4.37 -3.77 13.47
CA ASN A 46 -3.18 -3.38 12.70
C ASN A 46 -2.50 -4.54 11.98
N ASN A 47 -2.34 -5.68 12.65
CA ASN A 47 -1.66 -6.83 12.06
C ASN A 47 -2.42 -7.37 10.83
N TYR A 48 -3.77 -7.36 10.89
CA TYR A 48 -4.59 -7.79 9.75
C TYR A 48 -4.57 -6.76 8.63
N VAL A 49 -4.73 -5.48 8.97
CA VAL A 49 -4.68 -4.39 7.99
C VAL A 49 -3.31 -4.35 7.31
N GLY A 50 -2.23 -4.40 8.08
CA GLY A 50 -0.87 -4.46 7.54
C GLY A 50 -0.63 -5.70 6.67
N PHE A 51 -1.10 -6.88 7.09
CA PHE A 51 -1.02 -8.09 6.29
C PHE A 51 -1.77 -7.97 4.95
N TRP A 52 -2.97 -7.38 4.96
CA TRP A 52 -3.73 -7.14 3.73
C TRP A 52 -3.02 -6.17 2.79
N TYR A 53 -2.37 -5.12 3.33
CA TYR A 53 -1.52 -4.24 2.53
C TYR A 53 -0.38 -5.00 1.87
N VAL A 54 0.34 -5.86 2.60
CA VAL A 54 1.43 -6.68 2.03
C VAL A 54 0.92 -7.57 0.91
N VAL A 55 -0.17 -8.31 1.15
CA VAL A 55 -0.73 -9.25 0.15
C VAL A 55 -1.19 -8.52 -1.10
N THR A 56 -1.89 -7.39 -0.95
CA THR A 56 -2.40 -6.62 -2.11
C THR A 56 -1.28 -5.89 -2.85
N ALA A 57 -0.32 -5.30 -2.14
CA ALA A 57 0.85 -4.69 -2.75
C ALA A 57 1.66 -5.72 -3.55
N PHE A 58 1.84 -6.93 -3.02
CA PHE A 58 2.49 -8.01 -3.75
C PHE A 58 1.68 -8.47 -4.96
N GLY A 59 0.35 -8.51 -4.87
CA GLY A 59 -0.53 -8.75 -6.02
C GLY A 59 -0.35 -7.71 -7.13
N PHE A 60 -0.30 -6.43 -6.78
CA PHE A 60 -0.03 -5.35 -7.73
C PHE A 60 1.39 -5.41 -8.29
N PHE A 61 2.37 -5.79 -7.49
CA PHE A 61 3.74 -6.04 -7.96
C PHE A 61 3.78 -7.11 -9.05
N LEU A 62 3.09 -8.23 -8.88
CA LEU A 62 3.01 -9.28 -9.88
C LEU A 62 2.31 -8.80 -11.17
N ALA A 63 1.23 -8.04 -11.04
CA ALA A 63 0.53 -7.45 -12.19
C ALA A 63 1.45 -6.49 -12.96
N ALA A 64 2.17 -5.60 -12.26
CA ALA A 64 3.16 -4.72 -12.87
C ALA A 64 4.32 -5.50 -13.50
N GLY A 65 4.74 -6.61 -12.88
CA GLY A 65 5.77 -7.51 -13.42
C GLY A 65 5.36 -8.12 -14.77
N ILE A 66 4.09 -8.50 -14.93
CA ILE A 66 3.56 -9.00 -16.21
C ILE A 66 3.65 -7.93 -17.29
N LEU A 67 3.33 -6.66 -16.96
CA LEU A 67 3.48 -5.55 -17.91
C LEU A 67 4.95 -5.34 -18.30
N ALA A 68 5.87 -5.43 -17.33
CA ALA A 68 7.30 -5.36 -17.60
C ALA A 68 7.78 -6.49 -18.53
N LEU A 69 7.30 -7.71 -18.33
CA LEU A 69 7.59 -8.83 -19.22
C LEU A 69 7.09 -8.58 -20.64
N GLY A 70 5.88 -8.02 -20.81
CA GLY A 70 5.35 -7.63 -22.12
C GLY A 70 6.26 -6.61 -22.83
N MET A 71 6.74 -5.59 -22.11
CA MET A 71 7.71 -4.63 -22.65
C MET A 71 9.03 -5.29 -23.01
N ARG A 72 9.51 -6.25 -22.22
CA ARG A 72 10.76 -6.99 -22.52
C ARG A 72 10.61 -7.89 -23.73
N VAL A 73 9.45 -8.51 -23.94
CA VAL A 73 9.17 -9.29 -25.15
C VAL A 73 9.22 -8.37 -26.38
N GLN A 74 8.62 -7.17 -26.32
CA GLN A 74 8.70 -6.18 -27.41
C GLN A 74 10.15 -5.84 -27.78
N LEU A 75 11.04 -5.77 -26.81
CA LEU A 75 12.44 -5.39 -27.00
C LEU A 75 13.39 -6.60 -27.21
N ALA A 76 12.86 -7.82 -27.31
CA ALA A 76 13.68 -9.04 -27.41
C ALA A 76 14.37 -9.20 -28.77
N ALA A 77 13.80 -8.64 -29.84
CA ALA A 77 14.37 -8.70 -31.19
C ALA A 77 14.25 -7.32 -31.87
N PRO A 78 15.20 -6.98 -32.76
CA PRO A 78 15.13 -5.78 -33.59
C PRO A 78 13.89 -5.83 -34.51
N MET A 79 13.22 -4.69 -34.69
CA MET A 79 12.06 -4.56 -35.58
C MET A 79 10.86 -5.44 -35.21
N GLN A 80 10.78 -5.91 -33.96
CA GLN A 80 9.64 -6.70 -33.49
C GLN A 80 8.40 -5.83 -33.30
N ASP A 81 7.27 -6.32 -33.79
CA ASP A 81 5.96 -5.64 -33.70
C ASP A 81 4.97 -6.47 -32.85
N PHE A 82 5.35 -6.75 -31.60
CA PHE A 82 4.51 -7.46 -30.64
C PHE A 82 3.51 -6.52 -29.96
N LEU A 83 3.94 -5.30 -29.60
CA LEU A 83 3.12 -4.24 -29.05
C LEU A 83 3.19 -3.02 -29.96
N GLY A 84 2.03 -2.44 -30.30
CA GLY A 84 1.99 -1.13 -30.94
C GLY A 84 2.58 -0.05 -30.03
N VAL A 85 3.05 1.06 -30.62
CA VAL A 85 3.73 2.15 -29.91
C VAL A 85 2.90 2.69 -28.74
N ASP A 86 1.61 2.93 -28.96
CA ASP A 86 0.71 3.46 -27.92
C ASP A 86 0.52 2.45 -26.78
N THR A 87 0.33 1.17 -27.11
CA THR A 87 0.19 0.11 -26.12
C THR A 87 1.48 -0.06 -25.29
N TYR A 88 2.64 0.05 -25.92
CA TYR A 88 3.92 0.02 -25.22
C TYR A 88 4.03 1.20 -24.23
N ASN A 89 3.68 2.41 -24.64
CA ASN A 89 3.70 3.59 -23.79
C ASN A 89 2.68 3.50 -22.64
N GLN A 90 1.50 2.91 -22.90
CA GLN A 90 0.52 2.62 -21.86
C GLN A 90 1.05 1.59 -20.85
N PHE A 91 1.70 0.51 -21.31
CA PHE A 91 2.34 -0.47 -20.42
C PHE A 91 3.44 0.16 -19.59
N PHE A 92 4.24 1.05 -20.19
CA PHE A 92 5.29 1.79 -19.48
C PHE A 92 4.69 2.68 -18.39
N THR A 93 3.63 3.43 -18.70
CA THR A 93 2.93 4.29 -17.74
C THR A 93 2.33 3.47 -16.60
N MET A 94 1.62 2.39 -16.93
CA MET A 94 0.98 1.52 -15.95
C MET A 94 1.99 0.82 -15.05
N HIS A 95 3.04 0.24 -15.64
CA HIS A 95 4.09 -0.41 -14.85
C HIS A 95 4.71 0.55 -13.85
N GLY A 96 5.15 1.73 -14.30
CA GLY A 96 5.78 2.72 -13.42
C GLY A 96 4.85 3.21 -12.31
N THR A 97 3.59 3.53 -12.66
CA THR A 97 2.59 4.00 -11.70
C THR A 97 2.26 2.93 -10.66
N VAL A 98 2.03 1.68 -11.08
CA VAL A 98 1.70 0.57 -10.16
C VAL A 98 2.87 0.28 -9.24
N MET A 99 4.10 0.26 -9.75
CA MET A 99 5.28 0.00 -8.93
C MET A 99 5.52 1.07 -7.86
N MET A 100 5.26 2.33 -8.18
CA MET A 100 5.47 3.43 -7.23
C MET A 100 4.30 3.54 -6.24
N PHE A 101 3.06 3.66 -6.70
CA PHE A 101 1.91 4.04 -5.88
C PHE A 101 1.13 2.85 -5.32
N LEU A 102 1.18 1.68 -5.95
CA LEU A 102 0.41 0.51 -5.51
C LEU A 102 1.28 -0.61 -4.91
N PHE A 103 2.60 -0.56 -5.11
CA PHE A 103 3.53 -1.51 -4.49
C PHE A 103 4.44 -0.83 -3.48
N ALA A 104 5.31 0.11 -3.89
CA ALA A 104 6.36 0.64 -3.02
C ALA A 104 5.78 1.40 -1.81
N VAL A 105 4.87 2.35 -2.03
CA VAL A 105 4.26 3.14 -0.96
C VAL A 105 3.43 2.25 -0.02
N PRO A 106 2.47 1.42 -0.49
CA PRO A 106 1.70 0.54 0.39
C PRO A 106 2.55 -0.48 1.16
N MET A 107 3.68 -0.93 0.60
CA MET A 107 4.58 -1.83 1.30
C MET A 107 5.27 -1.13 2.49
N VAL A 108 5.73 0.11 2.31
CA VAL A 108 6.29 0.92 3.41
C VAL A 108 5.23 1.20 4.48
N ASP A 109 4.01 1.55 4.05
CA ASP A 109 2.88 1.76 4.95
C ASP A 109 2.54 0.50 5.76
N ALA A 110 2.54 -0.67 5.12
CA ALA A 110 2.28 -1.94 5.79
C ALA A 110 3.30 -2.19 6.92
N ILE A 111 4.58 -1.95 6.63
CA ILE A 111 5.66 -2.08 7.62
C ILE A 111 5.43 -1.11 8.78
N GLY A 112 5.10 0.16 8.47
CA GLY A 112 4.80 1.18 9.48
C GLY A 112 3.62 0.77 10.37
N ILE A 113 2.49 0.36 9.78
CA ILE A 113 1.28 -0.06 10.49
C ILE A 113 1.57 -1.26 11.42
N MET A 114 2.39 -2.20 10.98
CA MET A 114 2.70 -3.40 11.76
C MET A 114 3.74 -3.15 12.86
N LEU A 115 4.78 -2.36 12.57
CA LEU A 115 5.91 -2.19 13.49
C LEU A 115 5.73 -1.04 14.47
N LEU A 116 5.09 0.07 14.07
CA LEU A 116 5.01 1.28 14.90
C LEU A 116 4.34 1.04 16.25
N PRO A 117 3.19 0.36 16.35
CA PRO A 117 2.58 0.05 17.65
C PRO A 117 3.49 -0.81 18.53
N GLN A 118 4.20 -1.78 17.93
CA GLN A 118 5.11 -2.66 18.67
C GLN A 118 6.33 -1.88 19.22
N MET A 119 6.88 -0.96 18.44
CA MET A 119 8.00 -0.10 18.86
C MET A 119 7.61 0.87 19.98
N LEU A 120 6.35 1.30 20.00
CA LEU A 120 5.79 2.22 21.01
C LEU A 120 5.21 1.46 22.23
N ALA A 121 5.29 0.13 22.26
CA ALA A 121 4.59 -0.71 23.24
C ALA A 121 3.09 -0.41 23.34
N ALA A 122 2.50 0.07 22.25
CA ALA A 122 1.07 0.31 22.10
C ALA A 122 0.35 -0.94 21.58
N LEU A 123 -0.91 -1.10 21.96
CA LEU A 123 -1.71 -2.24 21.51
C LEU A 123 -2.15 -2.09 20.05
N ASP A 124 -2.45 -0.85 19.63
CA ASP A 124 -2.98 -0.52 18.31
C ASP A 124 -2.61 0.92 17.93
N LEU A 125 -2.85 1.32 16.68
CA LEU A 125 -2.76 2.71 16.24
C LEU A 125 -3.91 3.53 16.84
N PRO A 126 -3.77 4.87 16.95
CA PRO A 126 -4.79 5.73 17.53
C PRO A 126 -6.16 5.64 16.85
N LEU A 127 -6.18 5.43 15.52
CA LEU A 127 -7.38 5.40 14.69
C LEU A 127 -7.44 4.14 13.81
N PRO A 128 -7.62 2.94 14.39
CA PRO A 128 -7.52 1.69 13.65
C PRO A 128 -8.60 1.54 12.57
N THR A 129 -9.79 2.11 12.81
CA THR A 129 -10.88 2.13 11.82
C THR A 129 -10.52 2.95 10.59
N LEU A 130 -9.80 4.07 10.77
CA LEU A 130 -9.34 4.91 9.67
C LEU A 130 -8.29 4.20 8.82
N SER A 131 -7.37 3.46 9.46
CA SER A 131 -6.38 2.63 8.78
C SER A 131 -7.03 1.52 7.93
N ALA A 132 -8.07 0.86 8.46
CA ALA A 132 -8.83 -0.14 7.72
C ALA A 132 -9.60 0.48 6.54
N PHE A 133 -10.22 1.64 6.74
CA PHE A 133 -10.88 2.39 5.64
C PHE A 133 -9.88 2.77 4.55
N ALA A 134 -8.71 3.30 4.93
CA ALA A 134 -7.66 3.68 4.00
C ALA A 134 -7.15 2.49 3.17
N PHE A 135 -7.03 1.31 3.79
CA PHE A 135 -6.71 0.07 3.07
C PHE A 135 -7.74 -0.21 1.96
N TRP A 136 -9.02 -0.23 2.29
CA TRP A 136 -10.07 -0.52 1.31
C TRP A 136 -10.16 0.53 0.22
N ALA A 137 -9.98 1.81 0.55
CA ALA A 137 -9.91 2.88 -0.41
C ALA A 137 -8.75 2.68 -1.40
N SER A 138 -7.55 2.42 -0.90
CA SER A 138 -6.37 2.12 -1.74
C SER A 138 -6.58 0.88 -2.62
N PHE A 139 -7.18 -0.19 -2.07
CA PHE A 139 -7.44 -1.43 -2.80
C PHE A 139 -8.43 -1.21 -3.95
N VAL A 140 -9.53 -0.52 -3.68
CA VAL A 140 -10.55 -0.21 -4.71
C VAL A 140 -9.95 0.72 -5.78
N GLY A 141 -9.27 1.80 -5.38
CA GLY A 141 -8.62 2.73 -6.30
C GLY A 141 -7.57 2.04 -7.18
N GLY A 142 -6.71 1.21 -6.57
CA GLY A 142 -5.70 0.43 -7.28
C GLY A 142 -6.29 -0.59 -8.24
N THR A 143 -7.36 -1.27 -7.84
CA THR A 143 -8.07 -2.21 -8.71
C THR A 143 -8.71 -1.50 -9.91
N MET A 144 -9.38 -0.37 -9.69
CA MET A 144 -9.92 0.45 -10.76
C MET A 144 -8.82 0.94 -11.71
N PHE A 145 -7.65 1.29 -11.15
CA PHE A 145 -6.51 1.69 -11.94
C PHE A 145 -6.00 0.57 -12.85
N ILE A 146 -5.85 -0.66 -12.35
CA ILE A 146 -5.48 -1.80 -13.20
C ILE A 146 -6.54 -2.08 -14.27
N LEU A 147 -7.82 -1.98 -13.92
CA LEU A 147 -8.92 -2.18 -14.86
C LEU A 147 -8.94 -1.14 -15.98
N SER A 148 -8.43 0.07 -15.75
CA SER A 148 -8.35 1.13 -16.78
C SER A 148 -7.55 0.72 -18.00
N LEU A 149 -6.57 -0.18 -17.85
CA LEU A 149 -5.80 -0.73 -18.96
C LEU A 149 -6.69 -1.51 -19.95
N PHE A 150 -7.63 -2.29 -19.44
CA PHE A 150 -8.52 -3.11 -20.28
C PHE A 150 -9.61 -2.27 -20.98
N VAL A 151 -9.90 -1.09 -20.45
CA VAL A 151 -10.85 -0.14 -21.03
C VAL A 151 -10.13 0.87 -21.95
N GLY A 152 -8.80 0.86 -21.98
CA GLY A 152 -7.99 1.77 -22.80
C GLY A 152 -7.93 3.20 -22.25
N LEU A 153 -8.21 3.42 -20.96
CA LEU A 153 -8.17 4.73 -20.29
C LEU A 153 -6.82 5.02 -19.62
N VAL A 154 -5.72 4.69 -20.28
CA VAL A 154 -4.37 4.89 -19.77
C VAL A 154 -3.64 5.94 -20.57
N PRO A 155 -3.07 6.98 -19.94
CA PRO A 155 -2.24 7.96 -20.65
C PRO A 155 -0.91 7.35 -21.10
N VAL A 156 -0.29 7.99 -22.07
CA VAL A 156 1.01 7.57 -22.65
C VAL A 156 2.21 8.36 -22.09
N GLY A 157 1.98 9.17 -21.04
CA GLY A 157 2.95 10.14 -20.51
C GLY A 157 3.96 9.61 -19.49
N GLY A 158 3.97 8.29 -19.20
CA GLY A 158 4.75 7.72 -18.10
C GLY A 158 4.14 8.02 -16.73
N TRP A 159 4.70 7.46 -15.65
CA TRP A 159 4.20 7.68 -14.29
C TRP A 159 4.43 9.11 -13.77
N PHE A 160 5.37 9.84 -14.35
CA PHE A 160 5.75 11.21 -14.00
C PHE A 160 4.93 12.29 -14.71
N ILE A 161 4.13 11.92 -15.73
CA ILE A 161 3.16 12.78 -16.41
C ILE A 161 3.73 14.16 -16.83
N TYR A 162 4.85 14.20 -17.54
CA TYR A 162 5.47 15.45 -18.01
C TYR A 162 4.93 15.92 -19.38
N PRO A 163 4.76 17.23 -19.58
CA PRO A 163 4.58 17.81 -20.91
C PRO A 163 5.81 17.55 -21.81
N PRO A 164 5.63 17.38 -23.13
CA PRO A 164 4.39 17.52 -23.89
C PRO A 164 3.53 16.25 -23.95
N LEU A 165 4.00 15.10 -23.46
CA LEU A 165 3.30 13.80 -23.58
C LEU A 165 1.91 13.77 -22.92
N THR A 166 1.69 14.63 -21.94
CA THR A 166 0.39 14.79 -21.25
C THR A 166 -0.53 15.80 -21.90
N SER A 167 -0.09 16.46 -22.99
CA SER A 167 -0.95 17.38 -23.74
C SER A 167 -1.98 16.63 -24.56
N LEU A 168 -3.06 17.34 -24.94
CA LEU A 168 -4.14 16.81 -25.78
C LEU A 168 -3.68 16.20 -27.09
N SER A 169 -2.51 16.62 -27.61
CA SER A 169 -1.93 16.13 -28.86
C SER A 169 -1.41 14.69 -28.75
N PHE A 170 -1.02 14.25 -27.56
CA PHE A 170 -0.40 12.94 -27.33
C PHE A 170 -1.23 12.04 -26.41
N SER A 171 -1.90 12.62 -25.44
CA SER A 171 -2.80 11.89 -24.52
C SER A 171 -4.16 12.55 -24.53
N PRO A 172 -5.25 11.82 -24.84
CA PRO A 172 -6.60 12.37 -24.68
C PRO A 172 -6.82 12.85 -23.24
N ALA A 173 -7.47 13.98 -23.05
CA ALA A 173 -7.70 14.59 -21.73
C ALA A 173 -8.31 13.61 -20.73
N THR A 174 -9.28 12.82 -21.16
CA THR A 174 -9.97 11.82 -20.33
C THR A 174 -9.00 10.79 -19.71
N HIS A 175 -7.95 10.39 -20.44
CA HIS A 175 -6.98 9.40 -19.94
C HIS A 175 -6.12 10.00 -18.80
N THR A 176 -5.65 11.22 -18.98
CA THR A 176 -4.85 11.93 -17.99
C THR A 176 -5.70 12.29 -16.77
N ASP A 177 -6.93 12.76 -16.97
CA ASP A 177 -7.85 13.10 -15.88
C ASP A 177 -8.20 11.87 -15.05
N TYR A 178 -8.46 10.73 -15.69
CA TYR A 178 -8.75 9.48 -14.99
C TYR A 178 -7.55 9.02 -14.16
N TRP A 179 -6.34 9.09 -14.72
CA TRP A 179 -5.10 8.79 -14.01
C TRP A 179 -4.93 9.69 -12.78
N LEU A 180 -5.08 11.02 -12.95
CA LEU A 180 -4.94 11.99 -11.86
C LEU A 180 -5.97 11.77 -10.75
N LEU A 181 -7.22 11.52 -11.10
CA LEU A 181 -8.29 11.26 -10.12
C LEU A 181 -8.02 10.00 -9.30
N LEU A 182 -7.61 8.91 -9.94
CA LEU A 182 -7.34 7.65 -9.24
C LEU A 182 -6.10 7.74 -8.38
N ILE A 183 -5.00 8.32 -8.87
CA ILE A 183 -3.79 8.49 -8.08
C ILE A 183 -4.06 9.45 -6.92
N GLY A 184 -4.73 10.57 -7.16
CA GLY A 184 -5.13 11.50 -6.09
C GLY A 184 -5.99 10.83 -5.02
N TYR A 185 -6.91 9.96 -5.42
CA TYR A 185 -7.72 9.17 -4.48
C TYR A 185 -6.89 8.19 -3.65
N ILE A 186 -5.92 7.50 -4.27
CA ILE A 186 -5.00 6.57 -3.59
C ILE A 186 -4.12 7.34 -2.61
N GLU A 187 -3.55 8.48 -3.02
CA GLU A 187 -2.71 9.32 -2.16
C GLU A 187 -3.50 9.93 -0.99
N LEU A 188 -4.76 10.34 -1.22
CA LEU A 188 -5.62 10.80 -0.13
C LEU A 188 -5.85 9.69 0.91
N SER A 189 -5.97 8.44 0.48
CA SER A 189 -6.05 7.30 1.39
C SER A 189 -4.74 7.09 2.18
N ALA A 190 -3.58 7.41 1.58
CA ALA A 190 -2.29 7.38 2.27
C ALA A 190 -2.21 8.44 3.37
N VAL A 191 -2.70 9.66 3.11
CA VAL A 191 -2.81 10.71 4.15
C VAL A 191 -3.71 10.27 5.30
N ALA A 192 -4.84 9.63 5.01
CA ALA A 192 -5.74 9.12 6.06
C ALA A 192 -5.08 8.06 6.96
N ARG A 193 -4.05 7.36 6.49
CA ARG A 193 -3.27 6.40 7.30
C ARG A 193 -2.23 7.06 8.19
N SER A 194 -1.74 8.24 7.81
CA SER A 194 -0.66 8.95 8.52
C SER A 194 -1.14 9.70 9.76
N ILE A 195 -2.44 9.79 9.97
CA ILE A 195 -3.10 10.41 11.12
C ILE A 195 -3.30 9.39 12.23
#